data_6f8869bcdb7fb1e3de14f8aeb210dfaa
#
_entry.id   6f8869bcdb7fb1e3de14f8aeb210dfaa
#
_cell.length_a   1.000
_cell.length_b   1.000
_cell.length_c   1.000
_cell.angle_alpha   90.00
_cell.angle_beta   90.00
_cell.angle_gamma   90.00
#
_symmetry.space_group_name_H-M   'P 1'
#
loop_
_entity.id
_entity.type
_entity.pdbx_description
1 polymer ?
#
loop_
_entity_poly.entity_id
_entity_poly.type
_entity_poly.pdbx_seq_one_letter_code
_entity_poly.pdbx_strand_id
1 'polypeptide(L)'
;MFKWRPSGACCLVLWLCWLLANAGESKVIDPFLGFVLGMSGWGYILYEIFMGEGGKVSGGGQVNKHVKAGFKTMRFIVTVGWSIYPLGYFFGYLMGSVQDSVLNLVYNLADFVNKIAFCLAIWASAKASTGESH
;
A
#
# COMPACT_ATOMS: atom_id res chain seq x y z
N MET A 1 16.05 23.60 3.80
CA MET A 1 15.16 23.33 4.93
C MET A 1 14.09 22.33 4.49
N PHE A 2 14.22 21.08 4.87
CA PHE A 2 13.29 20.01 4.50
C PHE A 2 12.02 20.16 5.34
N LYS A 3 10.97 20.73 4.78
CA LYS A 3 9.70 20.94 5.47
C LYS A 3 8.89 19.64 5.40
N TRP A 4 9.07 18.77 6.38
CA TRP A 4 8.25 17.59 6.55
C TRP A 4 6.79 18.00 6.83
N ARG A 5 6.00 17.96 5.82
CA ARG A 5 4.53 17.97 5.88
C ARG A 5 4.07 17.05 4.75
N PRO A 6 3.77 15.89 4.99
CA PRO A 6 2.44 15.35 5.23
C PRO A 6 2.40 13.93 5.79
N SER A 7 3.44 13.44 6.42
CA SER A 7 3.48 12.06 6.93
C SER A 7 2.31 11.73 7.87
N GLY A 8 1.80 12.71 8.62
CA GLY A 8 0.67 12.53 9.50
C GLY A 8 -0.66 12.33 8.76
N ALA A 9 -0.91 13.06 7.70
CA ALA A 9 -2.15 12.96 6.94
C ALA A 9 -2.25 11.61 6.20
N CYS A 10 -1.14 11.16 5.58
CA CYS A 10 -1.11 9.88 4.88
C CYS A 10 -1.30 8.69 5.85
N CYS A 11 -0.65 8.73 7.02
CA CYS A 11 -0.85 7.72 8.05
C CYS A 11 -2.27 7.72 8.62
N LEU A 12 -2.87 8.90 8.83
CA LEU A 12 -4.25 9.01 9.28
C LEU A 12 -5.23 8.48 8.25
N VAL A 13 -5.03 8.78 6.98
CA VAL A 13 -5.86 8.23 5.88
C VAL A 13 -5.75 6.72 5.83
N LEU A 14 -4.55 6.15 5.91
CA LEU A 14 -4.33 4.71 5.97
C LEU A 14 -5.07 4.07 7.14
N TRP A 15 -4.97 4.67 8.32
CA TRP A 15 -5.60 4.17 9.54
C TRP A 15 -7.12 4.22 9.46
N LEU A 16 -7.67 5.33 8.97
CA LEU A 16 -9.10 5.48 8.74
C LEU A 16 -9.62 4.49 7.68
N CYS A 17 -8.90 4.30 6.59
CA CYS A 17 -9.28 3.33 5.56
C CYS A 17 -9.29 1.90 6.12
N TRP A 18 -8.30 1.54 6.92
CA TRP A 18 -8.24 0.23 7.56
C TRP A 18 -9.41 0.03 8.55
N LEU A 19 -9.72 1.03 9.38
CA LEU A 19 -10.85 0.97 10.30
C LEU A 19 -12.20 0.84 9.56
N LEU A 20 -12.39 1.61 8.50
CA LEU A 20 -13.62 1.59 7.71
C LEU A 20 -13.79 0.26 6.95
N ALA A 21 -12.72 -0.29 6.41
CA ALA A 21 -12.74 -1.60 5.78
C ALA A 21 -13.11 -2.70 6.79
N ASN A 22 -12.47 -2.70 7.97
CA ASN A 22 -12.81 -3.62 9.05
C ASN A 22 -14.26 -3.48 9.55
N ALA A 23 -14.77 -2.26 9.65
CA ALA A 23 -16.16 -2.02 10.04
C ALA A 23 -17.16 -2.57 9.01
N GLY A 24 -16.83 -2.51 7.72
CA GLY A 24 -17.60 -3.14 6.66
C GLY A 24 -17.56 -4.66 6.72
N GLU A 25 -16.37 -5.21 6.94
CA GLU A 25 -16.14 -6.65 7.04
C GLU A 25 -16.85 -7.27 8.26
N SER A 26 -16.83 -6.59 9.40
CA SER A 26 -17.55 -7.00 10.62
C SER A 26 -19.06 -6.69 10.61
N LYS A 27 -19.59 -6.19 9.49
CA LYS A 27 -21.01 -5.82 9.31
C LYS A 27 -21.52 -4.76 10.28
N VAL A 28 -20.63 -3.94 10.84
CA VAL A 28 -20.98 -2.76 11.64
C VAL A 28 -21.55 -1.65 10.76
N ILE A 29 -21.03 -1.56 9.53
CA ILE A 29 -21.54 -0.71 8.45
C ILE A 29 -21.86 -1.58 7.24
N ASP A 30 -22.63 -1.04 6.30
CA ASP A 30 -22.90 -1.74 5.05
C ASP A 30 -21.59 -2.12 4.33
N PRO A 31 -21.41 -3.39 3.94
CA PRO A 31 -20.17 -3.86 3.28
C PRO A 31 -19.84 -3.08 2.01
N PHE A 32 -20.84 -2.65 1.25
CA PHE A 32 -20.63 -1.85 0.05
C PHE A 32 -20.08 -0.46 0.39
N LEU A 33 -20.61 0.16 1.45
CA LEU A 33 -20.13 1.46 1.93
C LEU A 33 -18.69 1.36 2.44
N GLY A 34 -18.36 0.33 3.22
CA GLY A 34 -17.00 0.04 3.68
C GLY A 34 -16.03 -0.14 2.52
N PHE A 35 -16.44 -0.85 1.48
CA PHE A 35 -15.66 -1.05 0.26
C PHE A 35 -15.37 0.26 -0.46
N VAL A 36 -16.39 1.09 -0.71
CA VAL A 36 -16.24 2.38 -1.41
C VAL A 36 -15.31 3.32 -0.66
N LEU A 37 -15.46 3.41 0.67
CA LEU A 37 -14.61 4.25 1.51
C LEU A 37 -13.16 3.74 1.54
N GLY A 38 -12.96 2.43 1.68
CA GLY A 38 -11.64 1.81 1.63
C GLY A 38 -10.94 2.02 0.27
N MET A 39 -11.68 1.84 -0.83
CA MET A 39 -11.17 2.07 -2.19
C MET A 39 -10.80 3.52 -2.44
N SER A 40 -11.60 4.46 -1.93
CA SER A 40 -11.31 5.89 -2.05
C SER A 40 -9.99 6.26 -1.35
N GLY A 41 -9.76 5.71 -0.16
CA GLY A 41 -8.52 5.91 0.57
C GLY A 41 -7.31 5.27 -0.11
N TRP A 42 -7.43 4.05 -0.60
CA TRP A 42 -6.37 3.39 -1.36
C TRP A 42 -6.05 4.15 -2.66
N GLY A 43 -7.07 4.62 -3.37
CA GLY A 43 -6.90 5.47 -4.55
C GLY A 43 -6.18 6.79 -4.25
N TYR A 44 -6.49 7.41 -3.09
CA TYR A 44 -5.77 8.60 -2.63
C TYR A 44 -4.29 8.31 -2.37
N ILE A 45 -3.96 7.19 -1.75
CA ILE A 45 -2.58 6.78 -1.51
C ILE A 45 -1.84 6.55 -2.82
N LEU A 46 -2.46 5.88 -3.79
CA LEU A 46 -1.87 5.70 -5.12
C LEU A 46 -1.63 7.06 -5.80
N TYR A 47 -2.61 7.96 -5.74
CA TYR A 47 -2.44 9.32 -6.29
C TYR A 47 -1.24 10.03 -5.67
N GLU A 48 -1.09 10.00 -4.35
CA GLU A 48 0.02 10.62 -3.63
C GLU A 48 1.37 10.00 -4.02
N ILE A 49 1.44 8.68 -4.14
CA ILE A 49 2.65 7.95 -4.51
C ILE A 49 3.06 8.23 -5.97
N PHE A 50 2.09 8.36 -6.88
CA PHE A 50 2.38 8.56 -8.31
C PHE A 50 2.52 10.02 -8.71
N MET A 51 1.68 10.90 -8.18
CA MET A 51 1.56 12.29 -8.60
C MET A 51 1.92 13.31 -7.50
N GLY A 52 1.87 12.89 -6.22
CA GLY A 52 2.20 13.74 -5.09
C GLY A 52 3.71 13.87 -4.83
N GLU A 53 4.07 14.15 -3.59
CA GLU A 53 5.47 14.30 -3.17
C GLU A 53 6.30 13.04 -3.37
N GLY A 54 5.70 11.85 -3.20
CA GLY A 54 6.33 10.58 -3.50
C GLY A 54 6.74 10.45 -4.98
N GLY A 55 5.92 10.95 -5.91
CA GLY A 55 6.25 10.98 -7.33
C GLY A 55 7.45 11.88 -7.65
N LYS A 56 7.59 13.01 -6.92
CA LYS A 56 8.72 13.95 -7.06
C LYS A 56 10.05 13.33 -6.63
N VAL A 57 10.06 12.47 -5.62
CA VAL A 57 11.26 11.73 -5.20
C VAL A 57 11.78 10.84 -6.31
N SER A 58 10.88 10.21 -7.05
CA SER A 58 11.23 9.37 -8.21
C SER A 58 11.76 10.17 -9.40
N GLY A 59 11.31 11.42 -9.59
CA GLY A 59 11.69 12.31 -10.69
C GLY A 59 12.83 13.28 -10.39
N GLY A 60 13.14 13.53 -9.12
CA GLY A 60 14.15 14.51 -8.69
C GLY A 60 15.58 14.10 -9.06
N GLY A 61 16.36 15.05 -9.62
CA GLY A 61 17.72 14.79 -10.10
C GLY A 61 18.77 14.51 -9.02
N GLN A 62 18.48 14.82 -7.76
CA GLN A 62 19.44 14.73 -6.65
C GLN A 62 19.33 13.45 -5.79
N VAL A 63 18.41 12.55 -6.13
CA VAL A 63 18.22 11.31 -5.37
C VAL A 63 19.06 10.20 -5.97
N ASN A 64 19.76 9.46 -5.11
CA ASN A 64 20.58 8.32 -5.50
C ASN A 64 19.79 7.31 -6.37
N LYS A 65 20.39 6.83 -7.42
CA LYS A 65 19.86 5.85 -8.39
C LYS A 65 19.26 4.60 -7.72
N HIS A 66 19.89 4.12 -6.65
CA HIS A 66 19.41 2.94 -5.91
C HIS A 66 18.16 3.23 -5.08
N VAL A 67 18.07 4.44 -4.51
CA VAL A 67 16.87 4.90 -3.80
C VAL A 67 15.69 5.03 -4.77
N LYS A 68 15.94 5.55 -5.98
CA LYS A 68 14.91 5.61 -7.03
C LYS A 68 14.41 4.22 -7.44
N ALA A 69 15.31 3.27 -7.60
CA ALA A 69 14.98 1.88 -7.94
C ALA A 69 14.15 1.24 -6.82
N GLY A 70 14.55 1.40 -5.56
CA GLY A 70 13.82 0.90 -4.40
C GLY A 70 12.43 1.51 -4.29
N PHE A 71 12.30 2.82 -4.48
CA PHE A 71 11.02 3.50 -4.48
C PHE A 71 10.09 3.00 -5.58
N LYS A 72 10.62 2.77 -6.79
CA LYS A 72 9.85 2.20 -7.91
C LYS A 72 9.35 0.78 -7.59
N THR A 73 10.17 -0.04 -6.95
CA THR A 73 9.79 -1.39 -6.52
C THR A 73 8.71 -1.35 -5.44
N MET A 74 8.87 -0.50 -4.43
CA MET A 74 7.86 -0.32 -3.37
C MET A 74 6.53 0.17 -3.95
N ARG A 75 6.57 1.10 -4.88
CA ARG A 75 5.40 1.58 -5.63
C ARG A 75 4.66 0.45 -6.34
N PHE A 76 5.40 -0.43 -6.98
CA PHE A 76 4.84 -1.61 -7.65
C PHE A 76 4.18 -2.56 -6.64
N ILE A 77 4.81 -2.83 -5.51
CA ILE A 77 4.26 -3.68 -4.45
C ILE A 77 2.96 -3.09 -3.89
N VAL A 78 2.92 -1.79 -3.61
CA VAL A 78 1.71 -1.13 -3.10
C VAL A 78 0.60 -1.15 -4.13
N THR A 79 0.91 -0.96 -5.40
CA THR A 79 -0.11 -0.93 -6.46
C THR A 79 -0.67 -2.31 -6.75
N VAL A 80 0.20 -3.29 -7.01
CA VAL A 80 -0.19 -4.64 -7.45
C VAL A 80 -0.42 -5.56 -6.26
N GLY A 81 0.50 -5.59 -5.29
CA GLY A 81 0.42 -6.47 -4.14
C GLY A 81 -0.77 -6.16 -3.23
N TRP A 82 -1.08 -4.89 -3.03
CA TRP A 82 -2.21 -4.48 -2.19
C TRP A 82 -3.55 -4.51 -2.91
N SER A 83 -3.58 -4.57 -4.23
CA SER A 83 -4.82 -4.71 -5.00
C SER A 83 -5.56 -6.03 -4.70
N ILE A 84 -4.86 -7.03 -4.16
CA ILE A 84 -5.46 -8.31 -3.77
C ILE A 84 -6.51 -8.14 -2.67
N TYR A 85 -6.36 -7.16 -1.77
CA TYR A 85 -7.30 -6.93 -0.67
C TYR A 85 -8.65 -6.41 -1.16
N PRO A 86 -8.73 -5.31 -1.94
CA PRO A 86 -10.01 -4.85 -2.48
C PRO A 86 -10.64 -5.87 -3.44
N LEU A 87 -9.84 -6.61 -4.21
CA LEU A 87 -10.38 -7.68 -5.07
C LEU A 87 -10.98 -8.83 -4.26
N GLY A 88 -10.28 -9.28 -3.21
CA GLY A 88 -10.79 -10.31 -2.31
C GLY A 88 -12.06 -9.85 -1.58
N TYR A 89 -12.09 -8.61 -1.11
CA TYR A 89 -13.29 -8.02 -0.49
C TYR A 89 -14.48 -8.02 -1.46
N PHE A 90 -14.25 -7.59 -2.69
CA PHE A 90 -15.28 -7.56 -3.73
C PHE A 90 -15.86 -8.96 -3.99
N PHE A 91 -15.00 -9.95 -4.22
CA PHE A 91 -15.44 -11.32 -4.50
C PHE A 91 -16.02 -12.05 -3.28
N GLY A 92 -15.48 -11.80 -2.10
CA GLY A 92 -15.90 -12.46 -0.87
C GLY A 92 -17.17 -11.88 -0.29
N TYR A 93 -17.18 -10.58 -0.04
CA TYR A 93 -18.25 -9.93 0.72
C TYR A 93 -19.35 -9.32 -0.16
N LEU A 94 -19.02 -8.78 -1.33
CA LEU A 94 -20.03 -8.18 -2.20
C LEU A 94 -20.69 -9.20 -3.13
N MET A 95 -19.91 -10.11 -3.72
CA MET A 95 -20.44 -11.16 -4.59
C MET A 95 -20.76 -12.46 -3.84
N GLY A 96 -20.24 -12.67 -2.64
CA GLY A 96 -20.45 -13.86 -1.85
C GLY A 96 -19.96 -15.17 -2.51
N SER A 97 -19.03 -15.05 -3.47
CA SER A 97 -18.56 -16.16 -4.29
C SER A 97 -17.39 -16.95 -3.67
N VAL A 98 -16.78 -16.40 -2.60
CA VAL A 98 -15.61 -17.02 -1.95
C VAL A 98 -15.89 -17.19 -0.46
N GLN A 99 -15.48 -18.34 0.08
CA GLN A 99 -15.65 -18.64 1.51
C GLN A 99 -14.67 -17.79 2.35
N ASP A 100 -15.11 -17.35 3.53
CA ASP A 100 -14.30 -16.53 4.45
C ASP A 100 -12.97 -17.18 4.83
N SER A 101 -12.94 -18.51 4.98
CA SER A 101 -11.71 -19.27 5.27
C SER A 101 -10.68 -19.19 4.14
N VAL A 102 -11.13 -19.19 2.89
CA VAL A 102 -10.27 -19.04 1.70
C VAL A 102 -9.74 -17.61 1.60
N LEU A 103 -10.59 -16.63 1.86
CA LEU A 103 -10.17 -15.21 1.90
C LEU A 103 -9.11 -14.96 2.97
N ASN A 104 -9.32 -15.48 4.18
CA ASN A 104 -8.36 -15.37 5.26
C ASN A 104 -7.01 -16.00 4.91
N LEU A 105 -7.01 -17.16 4.26
CA LEU A 105 -5.79 -17.80 3.80
C LEU A 105 -5.07 -16.96 2.74
N VAL A 106 -5.80 -16.46 1.76
CA VAL A 106 -5.25 -15.61 0.69
C VAL A 106 -4.68 -14.32 1.26
N TYR A 107 -5.39 -13.65 2.17
CA TYR A 107 -4.92 -12.41 2.80
C TYR A 107 -3.67 -12.63 3.64
N ASN A 108 -3.62 -13.70 4.45
CA ASN A 108 -2.44 -14.00 5.26
C ASN A 108 -1.22 -14.33 4.38
N LEU A 109 -1.42 -15.07 3.30
CA LEU A 109 -0.34 -15.39 2.36
C LEU A 109 0.13 -14.12 1.62
N ALA A 110 -0.79 -13.29 1.15
CA ALA A 110 -0.48 -12.01 0.51
C ALA A 110 0.27 -11.08 1.46
N ASP A 111 -0.14 -11.00 2.72
CA ASP A 111 0.54 -10.21 3.75
C ASP A 111 1.98 -10.67 3.95
N PHE A 112 2.18 -11.95 4.08
CA PHE A 112 3.51 -12.55 4.25
C PHE A 112 4.43 -12.20 3.06
N VAL A 113 3.96 -12.44 1.84
CA VAL A 113 4.73 -12.16 0.62
C VAL A 113 5.00 -10.68 0.45
N ASN A 114 3.98 -9.83 0.61
CA ASN A 114 4.11 -8.38 0.45
C ASN A 114 5.07 -7.76 1.47
N LYS A 115 5.00 -8.19 2.73
CA LYS A 115 5.90 -7.70 3.79
C LYS A 115 7.35 -8.10 3.54
N ILE A 116 7.58 -9.36 3.17
CA ILE A 116 8.94 -9.84 2.82
C ILE A 116 9.47 -9.08 1.61
N ALA A 117 8.70 -8.96 0.53
CA ALA A 117 9.11 -8.26 -0.68
C ALA A 117 9.43 -6.78 -0.38
N PHE A 118 8.61 -6.12 0.44
CA PHE A 118 8.82 -4.74 0.85
C PHE A 118 10.11 -4.56 1.67
N CYS A 119 10.34 -5.42 2.66
CA CYS A 119 11.56 -5.40 3.46
C CYS A 119 12.82 -5.67 2.63
N LEU A 120 12.76 -6.62 1.71
CA LEU A 120 13.87 -6.93 0.81
C LEU A 120 14.17 -5.77 -0.14
N ALA A 121 13.16 -5.08 -0.65
CA ALA A 121 13.33 -3.91 -1.50
C ALA A 121 14.04 -2.76 -0.76
N ILE A 122 13.67 -2.50 0.49
CA ILE A 122 14.33 -1.50 1.34
C ILE A 122 15.76 -1.91 1.63
N TRP A 123 15.98 -3.14 2.07
CA TRP A 123 17.31 -3.67 2.37
C TRP A 123 18.25 -3.62 1.17
N ALA A 124 17.82 -4.07 0.01
CA ALA A 124 18.59 -4.05 -1.22
C ALA A 124 18.97 -2.63 -1.65
N SER A 125 18.03 -1.68 -1.52
CA SER A 125 18.26 -0.27 -1.82
C SER A 125 19.27 0.36 -0.86
N ALA A 126 19.18 0.07 0.43
CA ALA A 126 20.10 0.56 1.45
C ALA A 126 21.50 0.00 1.25
N LYS A 127 21.62 -1.31 1.01
CA LYS A 127 22.91 -1.98 0.75
C LYS A 127 23.60 -1.43 -0.50
N ALA A 128 22.85 -1.22 -1.57
CA ALA A 128 23.40 -0.68 -2.81
C ALA A 128 23.85 0.79 -2.63
N SER A 129 23.13 1.59 -1.87
CA SER A 129 23.51 2.98 -1.56
C SER A 129 24.79 3.06 -0.74
N THR A 130 24.99 2.14 0.23
CA THR A 130 26.22 2.10 1.03
C THR A 130 27.43 1.56 0.28
N GLY A 131 27.23 0.69 -0.69
CA GLY A 131 28.31 0.16 -1.54
C GLY A 131 28.91 1.19 -2.51
N GLU A 132 28.16 2.23 -2.87
CA GLU A 132 28.68 3.33 -3.73
C GLU A 132 29.45 4.41 -2.97
N SER A 133 29.38 4.43 -1.64
CA SER A 133 30.11 5.41 -0.79
C SER A 133 31.55 4.99 -0.45
N HIS A 134 32.02 3.90 -0.99
CA HIS A 134 33.39 3.40 -0.94
C HIS A 134 33.97 3.31 -2.34
#